data_47cecf020f44ddcf4f5a3e9dfaf47d0b
#
_entry.id   47cecf020f44ddcf4f5a3e9dfaf47d0b
#
_cell.length_a   1.000
_cell.length_b   1.000
_cell.length_c   1.000
_cell.angle_alpha   90.00
_cell.angle_beta   90.00
_cell.angle_gamma   90.00
#
_symmetry.space_group_name_H-M   'P 1'
#
loop_
_entity.id
_entity.type
_entity.pdbx_description
1 polymer ?
#
loop_
_entity_poly.entity_id
_entity_poly.type
_entity_poly.pdbx_seq_one_letter_code
_entity_poly.pdbx_strand_id
1 'polypeptide(L)'
;DHNIPPDIEKGSNKNIGLFHGPVTGLYTDIGYKFEDEFDVDKFNGCDVVLCGDIHKRQVFDIPDGKKAYMIGSTIQQNFGETLSKHGYGVYNVEEDQYDFIDLPNPKPFLKFEISSIDDLETGKEKLLNY
;
A
#
# COMPACT_ATOMS: atom_id res chain seq x y z
N ASP A 1 2.08 11.36 -23.64
CA ASP A 1 0.93 10.97 -22.78
C ASP A 1 1.20 9.57 -22.23
N HIS A 2 1.85 9.50 -21.05
CA HIS A 2 2.21 8.22 -20.41
C HIS A 2 1.06 7.55 -19.65
N ASN A 3 -0.17 8.07 -19.75
CA ASN A 3 -1.32 7.67 -18.94
C ASN A 3 -2.47 7.03 -19.75
N ILE A 4 -2.23 6.63 -20.99
CA ILE A 4 -3.24 5.90 -21.76
C ILE A 4 -3.01 4.42 -21.46
N PRO A 5 -3.96 3.72 -20.82
CA PRO A 5 -3.84 2.28 -20.64
C PRO A 5 -3.83 1.62 -22.04
N PRO A 6 -3.04 0.56 -22.23
CA PRO A 6 -3.08 -0.19 -23.48
C PRO A 6 -4.50 -0.76 -23.70
N ASP A 7 -4.89 -0.92 -24.97
CA ASP A 7 -6.10 -1.66 -25.31
C ASP A 7 -5.96 -3.09 -24.78
N ILE A 8 -6.78 -3.44 -23.81
CA ILE A 8 -6.75 -4.76 -23.17
C ILE A 8 -7.68 -5.69 -23.97
N GLU A 9 -7.10 -6.67 -24.66
CA GLU A 9 -7.86 -7.71 -25.30
C GLU A 9 -8.49 -8.64 -24.27
N LYS A 10 -9.82 -8.70 -24.24
CA LYS A 10 -10.55 -9.67 -23.40
C LYS A 10 -10.44 -11.06 -24.05
N GLY A 11 -9.47 -11.84 -23.59
CA GLY A 11 -9.26 -13.25 -23.95
C GLY A 11 -9.61 -14.20 -22.81
N SER A 12 -9.21 -15.47 -22.94
CA SER A 12 -9.32 -16.49 -21.88
C SER A 12 -8.25 -16.34 -20.78
N ASN A 13 -7.29 -15.43 -20.96
CA ASN A 13 -6.19 -15.19 -20.04
C ASN A 13 -6.54 -14.06 -19.06
N LYS A 14 -6.00 -14.12 -17.84
CA LYS A 14 -6.11 -13.05 -16.87
C LYS A 14 -5.25 -11.85 -17.27
N ASN A 15 -5.86 -10.68 -17.23
CA ASN A 15 -5.21 -9.39 -17.46
C ASN A 15 -4.77 -8.80 -16.12
N ILE A 16 -3.48 -8.81 -15.86
CA ILE A 16 -2.89 -8.26 -14.64
C ILE A 16 -2.31 -6.88 -14.95
N GLY A 17 -2.89 -5.84 -14.35
CA GLY A 17 -2.36 -4.48 -14.44
C GLY A 17 -1.22 -4.28 -13.45
N LEU A 18 -0.15 -3.61 -13.90
CA LEU A 18 0.92 -3.11 -13.02
C LEU A 18 0.96 -1.60 -13.14
N PHE A 19 0.86 -0.91 -12.01
CA PHE A 19 0.82 0.54 -11.98
C PHE A 19 1.72 1.09 -10.86
N HIS A 20 2.45 2.17 -11.13
CA HIS A 20 3.24 2.88 -10.13
C HIS A 20 2.93 4.36 -10.20
N GLY A 21 2.24 4.87 -9.20
CA GLY A 21 1.81 6.25 -9.09
C GLY A 21 0.63 6.42 -8.13
N PRO A 22 0.28 7.68 -7.81
CA PRO A 22 -0.87 7.98 -6.98
C PRO A 22 -2.18 7.68 -7.73
N VAL A 23 -3.15 7.16 -7.00
CA VAL A 23 -4.50 6.87 -7.51
C VAL A 23 -5.49 7.73 -6.73
N THR A 24 -6.41 8.36 -7.45
CA THR A 24 -7.47 9.19 -6.86
C THR A 24 -8.26 8.42 -5.81
N GLY A 25 -8.46 9.05 -4.66
CA GLY A 25 -9.23 8.49 -3.55
C GLY A 25 -8.42 7.71 -2.53
N LEU A 26 -7.17 7.35 -2.81
CA LEU A 26 -6.28 6.69 -1.85
C LEU A 26 -5.67 7.68 -0.85
N TYR A 27 -5.10 7.14 0.23
CA TYR A 27 -4.59 7.92 1.36
C TYR A 27 -3.14 7.55 1.70
N THR A 28 -2.40 8.52 2.21
CA THR A 28 -1.15 8.27 2.95
C THR A 28 -1.42 7.87 4.39
N ASP A 29 -0.41 7.41 5.13
CA ASP A 29 -0.52 7.08 6.55
C ASP A 29 -0.89 8.30 7.42
N ILE A 30 -0.44 9.49 7.03
CA ILE A 30 -0.76 10.76 7.72
C ILE A 30 -2.14 11.33 7.35
N GLY A 31 -2.94 10.60 6.54
CA GLY A 31 -4.30 10.98 6.19
C GLY A 31 -4.44 11.91 5.00
N TYR A 32 -3.38 12.23 4.27
CA TYR A 32 -3.48 12.98 3.02
C TYR A 32 -4.21 12.11 1.98
N LYS A 33 -5.26 12.66 1.37
CA LYS A 33 -6.05 12.02 0.32
C LYS A 33 -5.59 12.53 -1.04
N PHE A 34 -5.33 11.61 -1.95
CA PHE A 34 -5.02 11.95 -3.34
C PHE A 34 -6.29 12.32 -4.09
N GLU A 35 -6.29 13.50 -4.71
CA GLU A 35 -7.37 14.01 -5.54
C GLU A 35 -6.80 14.40 -6.91
N ASP A 36 -7.63 14.27 -7.96
CA ASP A 36 -7.25 14.61 -9.35
C ASP A 36 -5.99 13.89 -9.89
N GLU A 37 -5.74 12.67 -9.39
CA GLU A 37 -4.66 11.80 -9.81
C GLU A 37 -5.15 10.75 -10.83
N PHE A 38 -4.50 9.59 -10.91
CA PHE A 38 -4.90 8.52 -11.82
C PHE A 38 -6.28 7.97 -11.47
N ASP A 39 -7.20 7.98 -12.44
CA ASP A 39 -8.58 7.52 -12.26
C ASP A 39 -8.65 6.00 -12.33
N VAL A 40 -9.37 5.39 -11.37
CA VAL A 40 -9.59 3.95 -11.30
C VAL A 40 -10.30 3.37 -12.52
N ASP A 41 -11.11 4.17 -13.22
CA ASP A 41 -11.81 3.75 -14.43
C ASP A 41 -10.86 3.39 -15.59
N LYS A 42 -9.63 3.91 -15.55
CA LYS A 42 -8.58 3.56 -16.51
C LYS A 42 -8.04 2.14 -16.35
N PHE A 43 -8.36 1.45 -15.25
CA PHE A 43 -8.06 0.03 -15.05
C PHE A 43 -9.12 -0.90 -15.66
N ASN A 44 -10.07 -0.35 -16.41
CA ASN A 44 -11.08 -1.15 -17.09
C ASN A 44 -10.45 -2.22 -17.99
N GLY A 45 -10.94 -3.45 -17.87
CA GLY A 45 -10.41 -4.62 -18.58
C GLY A 45 -9.32 -5.39 -17.83
N CYS A 46 -8.78 -4.88 -16.72
CA CYS A 46 -7.93 -5.64 -15.83
C CYS A 46 -8.77 -6.57 -14.94
N ASP A 47 -8.28 -7.78 -14.71
CA ASP A 47 -8.87 -8.71 -13.73
C ASP A 47 -8.36 -8.42 -12.31
N VAL A 48 -7.14 -7.92 -12.21
CA VAL A 48 -6.50 -7.45 -10.98
C VAL A 48 -5.47 -6.38 -11.31
N VAL A 49 -5.26 -5.44 -10.39
CA VAL A 49 -4.19 -4.44 -10.53
C VAL A 49 -3.31 -4.46 -9.29
N LEU A 50 -2.00 -4.51 -9.51
CA LEU A 50 -0.98 -4.41 -8.46
C LEU A 50 -0.33 -3.04 -8.57
N CYS A 51 -0.44 -2.25 -7.49
CA CYS A 51 -0.02 -0.86 -7.47
C CYS A 51 1.14 -0.63 -6.48
N GLY A 52 2.06 0.27 -6.84
CA GLY A 52 3.10 0.82 -5.98
C GLY A 52 3.03 2.34 -5.93
N ASP A 53 3.97 2.98 -5.22
CA ASP A 53 4.15 4.41 -4.96
C ASP A 53 3.62 4.88 -3.60
N ILE A 54 2.36 4.59 -3.26
CA ILE A 54 1.81 4.98 -1.96
C ILE A 54 2.25 3.95 -0.91
N HIS A 55 2.93 4.41 0.14
CA HIS A 55 3.52 3.54 1.17
C HIS A 55 2.47 2.87 2.08
N LYS A 56 1.28 3.45 2.18
CA LYS A 56 0.17 2.85 2.90
C LYS A 56 -0.48 1.73 2.09
N ARG A 57 -0.53 0.54 2.67
CA ARG A 57 -1.24 -0.61 2.10
C ARG A 57 -2.74 -0.37 2.05
N GLN A 58 -3.35 -0.54 0.88
CA GLN A 58 -4.78 -0.36 0.66
C GLN A 58 -5.31 -1.32 -0.40
N VAL A 59 -6.58 -1.68 -0.28
CA VAL A 59 -7.33 -2.41 -1.31
C VAL A 59 -8.46 -1.51 -1.77
N PHE A 60 -8.69 -1.43 -3.07
CA PHE A 60 -9.74 -0.59 -3.63
C PHE A 60 -10.41 -1.27 -4.82
N ASP A 61 -11.62 -0.81 -5.12
CA ASP A 61 -12.41 -1.32 -6.23
C ASP A 61 -11.98 -0.70 -7.56
N ILE A 62 -12.00 -1.51 -8.60
CA ILE A 62 -11.84 -1.09 -9.99
C ILE A 62 -13.05 -1.56 -10.80
N PRO A 63 -13.22 -1.16 -12.06
CA PRO A 63 -14.37 -1.57 -12.87
C PRO A 63 -14.64 -3.08 -12.89
N ASP A 64 -15.86 -3.45 -13.23
CA ASP A 64 -16.36 -4.83 -13.28
C ASP A 64 -16.30 -5.58 -11.93
N GLY A 65 -16.29 -4.86 -10.79
CA GLY A 65 -16.26 -5.44 -9.45
C GLY A 65 -14.93 -6.13 -9.09
N LYS A 66 -13.89 -5.80 -9.82
CA LYS A 66 -12.53 -6.30 -9.60
C LYS A 66 -11.81 -5.48 -8.54
N LYS A 67 -10.64 -5.95 -8.11
CA LYS A 67 -9.84 -5.32 -7.05
C LYS A 67 -8.47 -4.88 -7.53
N ALA A 68 -8.00 -3.79 -6.94
CA ALA A 68 -6.63 -3.37 -7.02
C ALA A 68 -6.00 -3.31 -5.62
N TYR A 69 -4.70 -3.56 -5.58
CA TYR A 69 -3.92 -3.69 -4.36
C TYR A 69 -2.75 -2.70 -4.39
N MET A 70 -2.85 -1.63 -3.58
CA MET A 70 -1.71 -0.78 -3.27
C MET A 70 -0.86 -1.52 -2.24
N ILE A 71 0.30 -2.01 -2.64
CA ILE A 71 1.12 -2.95 -1.87
C ILE A 71 1.71 -2.26 -0.63
N GLY A 72 1.99 -0.98 -0.73
CA GLY A 72 2.66 -0.23 0.32
C GLY A 72 4.19 -0.37 0.24
N SER A 73 4.87 0.10 1.28
CA SER A 73 6.33 -0.06 1.43
C SER A 73 6.69 -1.39 2.11
N THR A 74 7.88 -1.92 1.82
CA THR A 74 8.37 -3.15 2.45
C THR A 74 8.73 -2.99 3.91
N ILE A 75 9.17 -1.79 4.30
CA ILE A 75 9.44 -1.39 5.69
C ILE A 75 8.99 0.05 5.87
N GLN A 76 8.82 0.46 7.11
CA GLN A 76 8.61 1.87 7.46
C GLN A 76 9.79 2.73 6.97
N GLN A 77 9.51 3.82 6.26
CA GLN A 77 10.53 4.69 5.66
C GLN A 77 10.69 6.03 6.38
N ASN A 78 9.73 6.41 7.20
CA ASN A 78 9.77 7.68 7.95
C ASN A 78 8.86 7.64 9.19
N PHE A 79 8.94 8.69 10.02
CA PHE A 79 8.14 8.83 11.25
C PHE A 79 6.64 9.07 11.03
N GLY A 80 6.20 9.35 9.82
CA GLY A 80 4.79 9.54 9.47
C GLY A 80 4.05 8.24 9.12
N GLU A 81 4.78 7.15 8.95
CA GLU A 81 4.22 5.86 8.60
C GLU A 81 3.92 5.02 9.84
N THR A 82 2.96 4.10 9.71
CA THR A 82 2.64 3.13 10.76
C THR A 82 3.81 2.19 11.03
N LEU A 83 3.87 1.60 12.24
CA LEU A 83 4.89 0.61 12.60
C LEU A 83 4.64 -0.79 12.00
N SER A 84 3.44 -1.04 11.52
CA SER A 84 2.97 -2.34 11.05
C SER A 84 2.41 -2.26 9.64
N LYS A 85 2.11 -3.43 9.05
CA LYS A 85 1.56 -3.57 7.69
C LYS A 85 2.52 -3.16 6.58
N HIS A 86 3.81 -3.37 6.80
CA HIS A 86 4.85 -3.28 5.78
C HIS A 86 5.23 -4.68 5.29
N GLY A 87 5.57 -4.80 4.02
CA GLY A 87 5.91 -6.09 3.46
C GLY A 87 5.74 -6.14 1.94
N TYR A 88 5.25 -7.27 1.44
CA TYR A 88 5.02 -7.49 0.03
C TYR A 88 3.69 -8.21 -0.22
N GLY A 89 3.27 -8.20 -1.48
CA GLY A 89 2.08 -8.92 -1.91
C GLY A 89 2.42 -10.14 -2.76
N VAL A 90 1.59 -11.16 -2.65
CA VAL A 90 1.63 -12.35 -3.51
C VAL A 90 0.25 -12.52 -4.13
N TYR A 91 0.20 -12.59 -5.44
CA TYR A 91 -1.03 -12.89 -6.16
C TYR A 91 -0.96 -14.29 -6.79
N ASN A 92 -1.82 -15.19 -6.34
CA ASN A 92 -2.01 -16.51 -6.93
C ASN A 92 -3.00 -16.40 -8.10
N VAL A 93 -2.50 -16.55 -9.32
CA VAL A 93 -3.31 -16.39 -10.54
C VAL A 93 -4.36 -17.49 -10.69
N GLU A 94 -4.04 -18.72 -10.28
CA GLU A 94 -4.93 -19.88 -10.41
C GLU A 94 -6.12 -19.81 -9.43
N GLU A 95 -5.84 -19.38 -8.20
CA GLU A 95 -6.83 -19.28 -7.13
C GLU A 95 -7.54 -17.91 -7.09
N ASP A 96 -7.07 -16.96 -7.90
CA ASP A 96 -7.56 -15.56 -7.89
C ASP A 96 -7.45 -14.90 -6.50
N GLN A 97 -6.39 -15.21 -5.77
CA GLN A 97 -6.18 -14.78 -4.40
C GLN A 97 -4.98 -13.88 -4.27
N TYR A 98 -5.14 -12.81 -3.49
CA TYR A 98 -4.06 -11.91 -3.13
C TYR A 98 -3.82 -11.95 -1.63
N ASP A 99 -2.56 -12.15 -1.24
CA ASP A 99 -2.12 -12.15 0.15
C ASP A 99 -1.08 -11.06 0.39
N PHE A 100 -1.25 -10.34 1.50
CA PHE A 100 -0.23 -9.45 2.04
C PHE A 100 0.65 -10.23 3.03
N ILE A 101 1.95 -10.21 2.80
CA ILE A 101 2.94 -10.84 3.68
C ILE A 101 3.67 -9.73 4.44
N ASP A 102 3.47 -9.70 5.74
CA ASP A 102 4.13 -8.71 6.60
C ASP A 102 5.58 -9.10 6.87
N LEU A 103 6.46 -8.10 6.80
CA LEU A 103 7.87 -8.25 7.14
C LEU A 103 8.17 -7.61 8.50
N PRO A 104 8.99 -8.24 9.34
CA PRO A 104 9.44 -7.60 10.56
C PRO A 104 10.34 -6.41 10.24
N ASN A 105 10.18 -5.30 10.94
CA ASN A 105 11.07 -4.17 10.87
C ASN A 105 12.00 -4.15 12.09
N PRO A 106 13.26 -4.58 11.97
CA PRO A 106 14.18 -4.65 13.10
C PRO A 106 14.72 -3.28 13.52
N LYS A 107 14.44 -2.22 12.78
CA LYS A 107 14.90 -0.86 13.06
C LYS A 107 13.79 0.17 12.75
N PRO A 108 12.69 0.14 13.51
CA PRO A 108 11.56 1.03 13.27
C PRO A 108 11.88 2.48 13.64
N PHE A 109 11.20 3.41 12.97
CA PHE A 109 11.16 4.81 13.38
C PHE A 109 10.15 4.94 14.53
N LEU A 110 10.64 5.06 15.75
CA LEU A 110 9.82 5.18 16.95
C LEU A 110 9.65 6.65 17.35
N LYS A 111 8.42 7.06 17.61
CA LYS A 111 8.08 8.37 18.14
C LYS A 111 7.55 8.22 19.56
N PHE A 112 8.16 8.93 20.48
CA PHE A 112 7.74 9.01 21.88
C PHE A 112 7.37 10.45 22.21
N GLU A 113 6.21 10.61 22.85
CA GLU A 113 5.83 11.89 23.47
C GLU A 113 6.18 11.80 24.95
N ILE A 114 6.99 12.77 25.42
CA ILE A 114 7.47 12.83 26.78
C ILE A 114 6.88 14.08 27.41
N SER A 115 5.99 13.91 28.37
CA SER A 115 5.35 14.99 29.12
C SER A 115 5.86 15.11 30.54
N SER A 116 6.57 14.10 31.04
CA SER A 116 7.10 14.03 32.41
C SER A 116 8.43 13.27 32.45
N ILE A 117 9.13 13.35 33.59
CA ILE A 117 10.35 12.58 33.84
C ILE A 117 10.06 11.06 33.87
N ASP A 118 8.90 10.69 34.39
CA ASP A 118 8.47 9.28 34.47
C ASP A 118 8.24 8.70 33.09
N ASP A 119 7.74 9.50 32.12
CA ASP A 119 7.61 9.09 30.71
C ASP A 119 8.96 8.80 30.06
N LEU A 120 10.03 9.49 30.49
CA LEU A 120 11.38 9.27 29.98
C LEU A 120 11.91 7.87 30.36
N GLU A 121 11.68 7.43 31.58
CA GLU A 121 12.09 6.10 32.03
C GLU A 121 11.30 5.01 31.29
N THR A 122 9.98 5.17 31.18
CA THR A 122 9.11 4.26 30.41
C THR A 122 9.50 4.22 28.93
N GLY A 123 9.88 5.34 28.35
CA GLY A 123 10.35 5.45 26.96
C GLY A 123 11.65 4.66 26.74
N LYS A 124 12.60 4.74 27.68
CA LYS A 124 13.85 3.98 27.63
C LYS A 124 13.58 2.46 27.68
N GLU A 125 12.72 2.00 28.59
CA GLU A 125 12.35 0.58 28.68
C GLU A 125 11.73 0.06 27.37
N LYS A 126 10.84 0.84 26.75
CA LYS A 126 10.26 0.50 25.46
C LYS A 126 11.31 0.40 24.34
N LEU A 127 12.29 1.31 24.31
CA LEU A 127 13.39 1.27 23.34
C LEU A 127 14.29 0.06 23.50
N LEU A 128 14.51 -0.41 24.71
CA LEU A 128 15.37 -1.57 25.00
C LEU A 128 14.70 -2.91 24.66
N ASN A 129 13.37 -2.92 24.52
CA ASN A 129 12.56 -4.13 24.24
C ASN A 129 12.12 -4.23 22.78
N TYR A 130 12.58 -3.33 21.92
CA TYR A 130 12.33 -3.34 20.49
C TYR A 130 13.55 -3.90 19.73
#